data_03c2e5b199fe037c629257d63ba671d8
#
_entry.id   03c2e5b199fe037c629257d63ba671d8
#
_cell.length_a   1.000
_cell.length_b   1.000
_cell.length_c   1.000
_cell.angle_alpha   90.00
_cell.angle_beta   90.00
_cell.angle_gamma   90.00
#
_symmetry.space_group_name_H-M   'P 1'
#
loop_
_entity.id
_entity.type
_entity.pdbx_description
1 polymer ?
#
loop_
_entity_poly.entity_id
_entity_poly.type
_entity_poly.pdbx_seq_one_letter_code
_entity_poly.pdbx_strand_id
1 'polypeptide(L)'
;ARSNEPSSFVPYKTAVQASGYDGIGIGIFNGICAIDLDNCVSDSGYYTQTAAEIVALMHSYTEYSPSGNGLHILFSAKGFQYDTKRFYIMNHQAGIEAYVAGATNKYVTVTGNRCEDYEYGDRTQELQVLLDKFMRRPEIGAENAINAKNSDLSVEQLLQLAKSSKNGAAFTALWNGSLEGYSSPSEADLALCSHLAFWTGRDAAKMDTMFRQSGLMRDKWDRQQSGTTYGAITIQKAIEHCREIYTPKAEPSPVFQPIVPLTPQWSDLPAFPVDALPDVIRNYVSAVAEHSQTAPDMAAVISLGVLATCLQGKYKIEGTPGYCEPLSLYTVVIAAPGERKSSVMRDMTTFLYEYEQEYNKAHSMEIRENHLQRESLERQISGLQKKLERKESREMELELRQLQEQLEETPERKPVRFFADDCSSEALTSLMAANNGVFSVISTEGGIFDIMAGWYSNKSNIDVWLKGHCGDAIYVDRMTREAECIMHPALSAILSIQPSVLDEIMSNTTMTGRGLIARFLYASPPSRIGSRVFRTQPIPPEVIAAYRSLIFRLMALPIGGDAQTVHLSEKAFDLMADYFQEHEKFLVGEGQAISDWASKYIGAVLRIAGLLHCADMEDYKAEVTASTMSKAIQIGKY
;
A
#
# COMPACT_ATOMS: atom_id res chain seq x y z
N ALA A 1 6.20 -22.27 -46.44
CA ALA A 1 5.05 -22.17 -45.54
C ALA A 1 4.58 -20.72 -45.44
N ARG A 2 3.33 -20.50 -45.09
CA ARG A 2 2.77 -19.17 -44.80
C ARG A 2 2.54 -19.07 -43.30
N SER A 3 3.01 -17.99 -42.69
CA SER A 3 3.01 -17.84 -41.22
C SER A 3 1.65 -18.02 -40.55
N ASN A 4 0.55 -17.69 -41.25
CA ASN A 4 -0.81 -17.75 -40.71
C ASN A 4 -1.59 -19.02 -41.13
N GLU A 5 -0.97 -19.94 -41.84
CA GLU A 5 -1.59 -21.16 -42.34
C GLU A 5 -0.86 -22.40 -41.79
N PRO A 6 -1.27 -22.99 -40.66
CA PRO A 6 -0.63 -24.18 -40.11
C PRO A 6 -0.54 -25.36 -41.09
N SER A 7 -1.53 -25.50 -41.96
CA SER A 7 -1.59 -26.54 -43.01
C SER A 7 -0.50 -26.38 -44.09
N SER A 8 0.13 -25.22 -44.22
CA SER A 8 1.21 -24.96 -45.15
C SER A 8 2.60 -25.40 -44.64
N PHE A 9 2.70 -25.79 -43.37
CA PHE A 9 3.92 -26.32 -42.79
C PHE A 9 4.03 -27.83 -43.06
N VAL A 10 5.24 -28.29 -43.35
CA VAL A 10 5.53 -29.69 -43.66
C VAL A 10 6.39 -30.31 -42.54
N PRO A 11 6.39 -31.65 -42.44
CA PRO A 11 7.27 -32.31 -41.47
C PRO A 11 8.74 -31.98 -41.71
N TYR A 12 9.52 -31.95 -40.63
CA TYR A 12 10.96 -31.59 -40.63
C TYR A 12 11.75 -32.35 -41.73
N LYS A 13 11.54 -33.67 -41.86
CA LYS A 13 12.19 -34.49 -42.91
C LYS A 13 11.95 -33.96 -44.32
N THR A 14 10.79 -33.41 -44.60
CA THR A 14 10.44 -32.83 -45.89
C THR A 14 11.02 -31.43 -46.05
N ALA A 15 11.01 -30.63 -44.97
CA ALA A 15 11.56 -29.27 -45.00
C ALA A 15 13.07 -29.26 -45.25
N VAL A 16 13.83 -30.17 -44.65
CA VAL A 16 15.29 -30.28 -44.81
C VAL A 16 15.70 -30.66 -46.23
N GLN A 17 14.84 -31.36 -46.98
CA GLN A 17 15.13 -31.77 -48.35
C GLN A 17 14.80 -30.67 -49.38
N ALA A 18 14.15 -29.60 -48.99
CA ALA A 18 13.82 -28.50 -49.88
C ALA A 18 15.05 -27.68 -50.26
N SER A 19 15.27 -27.43 -51.54
CA SER A 19 16.36 -26.61 -52.06
C SER A 19 15.93 -25.18 -52.36
N GLY A 20 16.86 -24.23 -52.32
CA GLY A 20 16.61 -22.82 -52.66
C GLY A 20 16.11 -21.99 -51.48
N TYR A 21 16.39 -22.43 -50.25
CA TYR A 21 16.08 -21.71 -49.01
C TYR A 21 17.36 -21.62 -48.11
N ASP A 22 17.51 -20.52 -47.40
CA ASP A 22 18.67 -20.23 -46.54
C ASP A 22 18.53 -20.77 -45.12
N GLY A 23 17.34 -21.29 -44.75
CA GLY A 23 17.10 -21.79 -43.38
C GLY A 23 15.75 -22.48 -43.21
N ILE A 24 15.50 -22.97 -42.03
CA ILE A 24 14.29 -23.66 -41.62
C ILE A 24 13.60 -22.86 -40.52
N GLY A 25 12.28 -22.76 -40.59
CA GLY A 25 11.48 -22.15 -39.53
C GLY A 25 10.54 -23.18 -38.87
N ILE A 26 10.37 -23.08 -37.56
CA ILE A 26 9.40 -23.87 -36.81
C ILE A 26 8.12 -23.06 -36.58
N GLY A 27 6.98 -23.66 -36.86
CA GLY A 27 5.66 -23.02 -36.67
C GLY A 27 5.25 -23.03 -35.19
N ILE A 28 4.76 -21.90 -34.71
CA ILE A 28 4.30 -21.72 -33.32
C ILE A 28 2.83 -22.16 -33.22
N PHE A 29 2.61 -23.46 -33.17
CA PHE A 29 1.30 -24.09 -32.93
C PHE A 29 1.49 -25.47 -32.28
N ASN A 30 0.42 -26.14 -31.92
CA ASN A 30 0.43 -27.45 -31.25
C ASN A 30 1.19 -27.44 -29.88
N GLY A 31 1.13 -26.30 -29.16
CA GLY A 31 1.77 -26.14 -27.89
C GLY A 31 3.25 -25.73 -27.95
N ILE A 32 3.82 -25.55 -29.15
CA ILE A 32 5.17 -24.98 -29.31
C ILE A 32 5.12 -23.49 -29.15
N CYS A 33 6.00 -22.96 -28.32
CA CYS A 33 6.14 -21.53 -28.01
C CYS A 33 7.60 -21.11 -28.19
N ALA A 34 7.84 -19.82 -28.40
CA ALA A 34 9.17 -19.23 -28.47
C ALA A 34 9.21 -17.84 -27.81
N ILE A 35 10.36 -17.52 -27.22
CA ILE A 35 10.75 -16.14 -26.90
C ILE A 35 11.88 -15.77 -27.87
N ASP A 36 11.75 -14.61 -28.50
CA ASP A 36 12.75 -14.01 -29.35
C ASP A 36 13.30 -12.76 -28.65
N LEU A 37 14.62 -12.73 -28.46
CA LEU A 37 15.33 -11.65 -27.78
C LEU A 37 16.27 -10.97 -28.78
N ASP A 38 15.94 -9.74 -29.15
CA ASP A 38 16.67 -8.95 -30.12
C ASP A 38 17.85 -8.21 -29.51
N ASN A 39 18.98 -8.16 -30.24
CA ASN A 39 20.17 -7.37 -29.90
C ASN A 39 20.64 -7.55 -28.45
N CYS A 40 20.58 -8.76 -27.95
CA CYS A 40 20.87 -9.09 -26.56
C CYS A 40 22.22 -9.78 -26.33
N VAL A 41 22.97 -10.04 -27.41
CA VAL A 41 24.29 -10.69 -27.38
C VAL A 41 25.32 -9.70 -27.91
N SER A 42 26.40 -9.48 -27.13
CA SER A 42 27.53 -8.65 -27.54
C SER A 42 28.48 -9.38 -28.50
N ASP A 43 29.33 -8.67 -29.22
CA ASP A 43 30.38 -9.24 -30.10
C ASP A 43 31.33 -10.21 -29.37
N SER A 44 31.44 -10.08 -28.06
CA SER A 44 32.24 -10.97 -27.18
C SER A 44 31.40 -12.15 -26.62
N GLY A 45 30.18 -12.35 -27.06
CA GLY A 45 29.30 -13.45 -26.67
C GLY A 45 28.61 -13.32 -25.31
N TYR A 46 28.70 -12.18 -24.63
CA TYR A 46 28.02 -11.94 -23.36
C TYR A 46 26.58 -11.48 -23.59
N TYR A 47 25.66 -12.00 -22.77
CA TYR A 47 24.26 -11.60 -22.77
C TYR A 47 24.04 -10.29 -22.03
N THR A 48 23.06 -9.52 -22.43
CA THR A 48 22.54 -8.43 -21.59
C THR A 48 21.97 -8.99 -20.29
N GLN A 49 21.92 -8.19 -19.24
CA GLN A 49 21.39 -8.63 -17.94
C GLN A 49 19.96 -9.19 -18.05
N THR A 50 19.12 -8.54 -18.84
CA THR A 50 17.72 -8.98 -19.09
C THR A 50 17.68 -10.33 -19.81
N ALA A 51 18.53 -10.52 -20.85
CA ALA A 51 18.57 -11.78 -21.58
C ALA A 51 19.08 -12.93 -20.70
N ALA A 52 20.15 -12.70 -19.91
CA ALA A 52 20.66 -13.68 -18.98
C ALA A 52 19.59 -14.13 -17.95
N GLU A 53 18.80 -13.17 -17.44
CA GLU A 53 17.71 -13.46 -16.52
C GLU A 53 16.60 -14.27 -17.17
N ILE A 54 16.20 -13.93 -18.40
CA ILE A 54 15.15 -14.66 -19.15
C ILE A 54 15.62 -16.08 -19.50
N VAL A 55 16.86 -16.24 -19.96
CA VAL A 55 17.45 -17.56 -20.26
C VAL A 55 17.47 -18.45 -19.01
N ALA A 56 17.91 -17.90 -17.88
CA ALA A 56 17.94 -18.62 -16.60
C ALA A 56 16.53 -18.97 -16.10
N LEU A 57 15.56 -18.06 -16.25
CA LEU A 57 14.16 -18.29 -15.89
C LEU A 57 13.52 -19.39 -16.75
N MET A 58 13.65 -19.28 -18.05
CA MET A 58 13.00 -20.19 -18.98
C MET A 58 13.66 -21.58 -19.02
N HIS A 59 14.94 -21.68 -18.75
CA HIS A 59 15.72 -22.93 -18.63
C HIS A 59 15.30 -24.01 -19.68
N SER A 60 15.22 -23.60 -20.96
CA SER A 60 14.77 -24.42 -22.08
C SER A 60 15.73 -24.30 -23.25
N TYR A 61 15.51 -25.07 -24.31
CA TYR A 61 16.34 -25.02 -25.50
C TYR A 61 16.53 -23.58 -25.98
N THR A 62 17.79 -23.15 -26.03
CA THR A 62 18.18 -21.80 -26.41
C THR A 62 19.27 -21.84 -27.48
N GLU A 63 19.09 -21.02 -28.53
CA GLU A 63 20.03 -20.90 -29.65
C GLU A 63 20.24 -19.45 -30.05
N TYR A 64 21.34 -19.17 -30.73
CA TYR A 64 21.55 -17.87 -31.35
C TYR A 64 20.58 -17.65 -32.52
N SER A 65 20.04 -16.44 -32.64
CA SER A 65 19.26 -16.02 -33.80
C SER A 65 20.11 -16.01 -35.07
N PRO A 66 19.51 -15.96 -36.26
CA PRO A 66 20.24 -15.93 -37.55
C PRO A 66 21.23 -14.78 -37.69
N SER A 67 21.01 -13.66 -37.00
CA SER A 67 21.91 -12.50 -36.98
C SER A 67 23.14 -12.71 -36.08
N GLY A 68 23.09 -13.65 -35.14
CA GLY A 68 24.09 -13.87 -34.12
C GLY A 68 24.01 -12.93 -32.92
N ASN A 69 23.22 -11.85 -33.00
CA ASN A 69 23.12 -10.81 -31.97
C ASN A 69 21.90 -11.00 -31.04
N GLY A 70 21.05 -11.98 -31.31
CA GLY A 70 19.85 -12.29 -30.55
C GLY A 70 19.79 -13.76 -30.13
N LEU A 71 18.76 -14.11 -29.36
CA LEU A 71 18.52 -15.46 -28.86
C LEU A 71 17.09 -15.91 -29.14
N HIS A 72 16.90 -17.16 -29.53
CA HIS A 72 15.62 -17.84 -29.59
C HIS A 72 15.55 -18.88 -28.47
N ILE A 73 14.50 -18.82 -27.64
CA ILE A 73 14.23 -19.81 -26.59
C ILE A 73 12.98 -20.58 -26.98
N LEU A 74 13.10 -21.88 -27.24
CA LEU A 74 11.99 -22.75 -27.62
C LEU A 74 11.52 -23.59 -26.43
N PHE A 75 10.21 -23.67 -26.24
CA PHE A 75 9.59 -24.40 -25.12
C PHE A 75 8.15 -24.83 -25.46
N SER A 76 7.53 -25.63 -24.60
CA SER A 76 6.10 -25.91 -24.68
C SER A 76 5.31 -25.21 -23.58
N ALA A 77 4.09 -24.75 -23.91
CA ALA A 77 3.10 -24.24 -22.98
C ALA A 77 1.70 -24.60 -23.48
N LYS A 78 1.37 -25.91 -23.38
CA LYS A 78 0.09 -26.42 -23.91
C LYS A 78 -1.10 -25.90 -23.09
N GLY A 79 -2.06 -25.27 -23.78
CA GLY A 79 -3.28 -24.77 -23.16
C GLY A 79 -3.12 -23.44 -22.43
N PHE A 80 -1.95 -22.78 -22.54
CA PHE A 80 -1.73 -21.45 -21.95
C PHE A 80 -2.69 -20.43 -22.58
N GLN A 81 -3.41 -19.69 -21.75
CA GLN A 81 -4.32 -18.64 -22.18
C GLN A 81 -3.61 -17.29 -22.18
N TYR A 82 -3.26 -16.81 -23.38
CA TYR A 82 -2.55 -15.55 -23.55
C TYR A 82 -3.52 -14.38 -23.60
N ASP A 83 -3.46 -13.48 -22.62
CA ASP A 83 -4.28 -12.26 -22.60
C ASP A 83 -3.55 -11.10 -23.31
N THR A 84 -3.91 -10.86 -24.57
CA THR A 84 -3.36 -9.77 -25.40
C THR A 84 -3.74 -8.37 -24.92
N LYS A 85 -4.73 -8.24 -24.02
CA LYS A 85 -5.10 -6.96 -23.40
C LYS A 85 -4.14 -6.62 -22.26
N ARG A 86 -3.70 -7.63 -21.54
CA ARG A 86 -2.81 -7.50 -20.38
C ARG A 86 -1.33 -7.51 -20.77
N PHE A 87 -0.94 -8.25 -21.80
CA PHE A 87 0.45 -8.46 -22.17
C PHE A 87 0.74 -8.01 -23.62
N TYR A 88 1.97 -7.53 -23.83
CA TYR A 88 2.50 -7.28 -25.17
C TYR A 88 2.90 -8.60 -25.83
N ILE A 89 2.63 -8.77 -27.13
CA ILE A 89 3.25 -9.83 -27.94
C ILE A 89 4.69 -9.42 -28.31
N MET A 90 4.89 -8.13 -28.59
CA MET A 90 6.18 -7.53 -28.95
C MET A 90 6.41 -6.33 -28.02
N ASN A 91 7.40 -6.39 -27.18
CA ASN A 91 7.85 -5.27 -26.36
C ASN A 91 9.14 -4.68 -26.94
N HIS A 92 9.00 -3.71 -27.84
CA HIS A 92 10.13 -3.07 -28.53
C HIS A 92 11.08 -2.32 -27.62
N GLN A 93 10.64 -1.86 -26.44
CA GLN A 93 11.53 -1.20 -25.46
C GLN A 93 12.48 -2.19 -24.79
N ALA A 94 12.01 -3.41 -24.57
CA ALA A 94 12.78 -4.48 -23.94
C ALA A 94 13.48 -5.38 -24.95
N GLY A 95 13.17 -5.28 -26.25
CA GLY A 95 13.67 -6.17 -27.28
C GLY A 95 13.21 -7.62 -27.12
N ILE A 96 11.95 -7.81 -26.63
CA ILE A 96 11.40 -9.14 -26.32
C ILE A 96 10.14 -9.37 -27.15
N GLU A 97 10.10 -10.50 -27.87
CA GLU A 97 8.91 -10.98 -28.55
C GLU A 97 8.48 -12.34 -27.97
N ALA A 98 7.21 -12.47 -27.60
CA ALA A 98 6.65 -13.70 -27.05
C ALA A 98 5.70 -14.34 -28.07
N TYR A 99 6.09 -15.46 -28.63
CA TYR A 99 5.31 -16.25 -29.57
C TYR A 99 4.69 -17.45 -28.86
N VAL A 100 3.39 -17.41 -28.64
CA VAL A 100 2.65 -18.42 -27.86
C VAL A 100 1.62 -19.09 -28.73
N ALA A 101 1.63 -20.41 -28.74
CA ALA A 101 0.68 -21.22 -29.54
C ALA A 101 -0.78 -20.91 -29.17
N GLY A 102 -1.59 -20.59 -30.17
CA GLY A 102 -2.98 -20.17 -29.99
C GLY A 102 -3.19 -18.67 -29.87
N ALA A 103 -2.15 -17.90 -29.52
CA ALA A 103 -2.18 -16.44 -29.45
C ALA A 103 -1.52 -15.77 -30.67
N THR A 104 -0.48 -16.42 -31.23
CA THR A 104 0.25 -15.92 -32.40
C THR A 104 0.38 -17.04 -33.44
N ASN A 105 0.00 -16.77 -34.66
CA ASN A 105 0.18 -17.69 -35.77
C ASN A 105 1.45 -17.30 -36.56
N LYS A 106 2.61 -17.45 -35.93
CA LYS A 106 3.91 -17.08 -36.49
C LYS A 106 4.82 -18.30 -36.62
N TYR A 107 6.01 -18.10 -37.14
CA TYR A 107 7.11 -19.07 -37.10
C TYR A 107 8.37 -18.37 -36.57
N VAL A 108 9.29 -19.13 -36.02
CA VAL A 108 10.62 -18.69 -35.63
C VAL A 108 11.64 -19.47 -36.48
N THR A 109 12.66 -18.79 -37.00
CA THR A 109 13.76 -19.42 -37.72
C THR A 109 14.60 -20.21 -36.70
N VAL A 110 14.94 -21.45 -37.05
CA VAL A 110 15.79 -22.31 -36.21
C VAL A 110 17.16 -22.42 -36.85
N THR A 111 18.19 -22.05 -36.10
CA THR A 111 19.59 -22.07 -36.55
C THR A 111 20.30 -23.36 -36.22
N GLY A 112 19.91 -24.04 -35.13
CA GLY A 112 20.61 -25.15 -34.54
C GLY A 112 21.91 -24.77 -33.82
N ASN A 113 22.26 -23.47 -33.80
CA ASN A 113 23.44 -22.96 -33.12
C ASN A 113 23.13 -22.77 -31.62
N ARG A 114 23.11 -23.86 -30.90
CA ARG A 114 22.76 -23.96 -29.49
C ARG A 114 23.81 -23.22 -28.63
N CYS A 115 23.34 -22.36 -27.74
CA CYS A 115 24.21 -21.57 -26.85
C CYS A 115 24.11 -21.98 -25.39
N GLU A 116 23.08 -22.73 -25.00
CA GLU A 116 22.89 -23.24 -23.65
C GLU A 116 22.63 -24.75 -23.67
N ASP A 117 23.03 -25.47 -22.62
CA ASP A 117 22.85 -26.91 -22.50
C ASP A 117 21.51 -27.28 -21.79
N TYR A 118 20.44 -26.56 -22.15
CA TYR A 118 19.12 -26.79 -21.62
C TYR A 118 18.25 -27.58 -22.60
N GLU A 119 17.52 -28.56 -22.09
CA GLU A 119 16.62 -29.34 -22.93
C GLU A 119 15.26 -28.66 -23.12
N TYR A 120 14.65 -28.87 -24.29
CA TYR A 120 13.29 -28.42 -24.58
C TYR A 120 12.31 -29.03 -23.59
N GLY A 121 11.46 -28.20 -22.94
CA GLY A 121 10.54 -28.66 -21.93
C GLY A 121 9.26 -27.83 -21.82
N ASP A 122 8.35 -28.24 -20.94
CA ASP A 122 7.18 -27.45 -20.57
C ASP A 122 7.64 -26.30 -19.63
N ARG A 123 7.22 -25.07 -19.97
CA ARG A 123 7.54 -23.84 -19.23
C ARG A 123 6.32 -22.94 -19.07
N THR A 124 5.18 -23.58 -18.80
CA THR A 124 3.90 -22.87 -18.66
C THR A 124 3.91 -21.90 -17.47
N GLN A 125 4.54 -22.26 -16.34
CA GLN A 125 4.63 -21.41 -15.17
C GLN A 125 5.65 -20.28 -15.35
N GLU A 126 6.82 -20.63 -15.89
CA GLU A 126 7.90 -19.68 -16.16
C GLU A 126 7.48 -18.64 -17.21
N LEU A 127 6.68 -19.03 -18.20
CA LEU A 127 6.09 -18.11 -19.17
C LEU A 127 5.20 -17.07 -18.48
N GLN A 128 4.37 -17.46 -17.50
CA GLN A 128 3.54 -16.52 -16.77
C GLN A 128 4.40 -15.50 -16.00
N VAL A 129 5.45 -15.95 -15.34
CA VAL A 129 6.40 -15.08 -14.62
C VAL A 129 7.09 -14.11 -15.58
N LEU A 130 7.55 -14.60 -16.74
CA LEU A 130 8.17 -13.77 -17.78
C LEU A 130 7.21 -12.68 -18.26
N LEU A 131 5.96 -13.04 -18.55
CA LEU A 131 4.94 -12.12 -19.06
C LEU A 131 4.59 -11.05 -18.02
N ASP A 132 4.42 -11.42 -16.78
CA ASP A 132 4.11 -10.47 -15.68
C ASP A 132 5.28 -9.50 -15.43
N LYS A 133 6.51 -9.94 -15.59
CA LYS A 133 7.70 -9.11 -15.31
C LYS A 133 8.12 -8.22 -16.49
N PHE A 134 8.10 -8.75 -17.72
CA PHE A 134 8.73 -8.08 -18.87
C PHE A 134 7.73 -7.66 -19.97
N MET A 135 6.53 -8.24 -19.99
CA MET A 135 5.59 -8.07 -21.09
C MET A 135 4.26 -7.43 -20.68
N ARG A 136 4.12 -6.97 -19.44
CA ARG A 136 2.91 -6.37 -18.92
C ARG A 136 2.64 -5.02 -19.57
N ARG A 137 1.42 -4.80 -20.03
CA ARG A 137 0.98 -3.48 -20.48
C ARG A 137 0.71 -2.59 -19.27
N PRO A 138 1.04 -1.28 -19.33
CA PRO A 138 0.61 -0.36 -18.27
C PRO A 138 -0.93 -0.36 -18.19
N GLU A 139 -1.45 -0.46 -16.98
CA GLU A 139 -2.89 -0.37 -16.74
C GLU A 139 -3.40 1.02 -17.15
N ILE A 140 -4.55 1.06 -17.83
CA ILE A 140 -5.20 2.29 -18.32
C ILE A 140 -5.78 3.04 -17.09
N GLY A 141 -4.91 3.56 -16.26
CA GLY A 141 -5.23 4.40 -15.09
C GLY A 141 -4.41 5.69 -15.02
N ALA A 142 -3.35 5.78 -15.85
CA ALA A 142 -2.42 6.91 -15.85
C ALA A 142 -2.77 8.05 -16.85
N GLU A 143 -3.85 7.90 -17.63
CA GLU A 143 -4.19 8.88 -18.68
C GLU A 143 -4.66 10.23 -18.14
N ASN A 144 -5.16 10.31 -16.91
CA ASN A 144 -5.63 11.58 -16.34
C ASN A 144 -4.53 12.50 -15.78
N ALA A 145 -3.33 11.99 -15.51
CA ALA A 145 -2.22 12.79 -14.97
C ALA A 145 -1.37 13.47 -16.05
N ILE A 146 -1.37 12.93 -17.29
CA ILE A 146 -0.57 13.47 -18.40
C ILE A 146 -1.31 14.63 -19.09
N ASN A 147 -2.65 14.61 -19.09
CA ASN A 147 -3.47 15.68 -19.68
C ASN A 147 -3.39 17.04 -18.94
N ALA A 148 -3.00 17.05 -17.67
CA ALA A 148 -2.92 18.29 -16.89
C ALA A 148 -1.73 19.19 -17.26
N LYS A 149 -0.60 18.66 -17.74
CA LYS A 149 0.59 19.47 -18.06
C LYS A 149 0.56 20.15 -19.43
N ASN A 150 -0.20 19.65 -20.39
CA ASN A 150 -0.37 20.29 -21.72
C ASN A 150 -1.56 21.27 -21.75
N SER A 151 -2.38 21.33 -20.70
CA SER A 151 -3.51 22.27 -20.60
C SER A 151 -3.07 23.74 -20.46
N ASP A 152 -1.84 24.00 -20.03
CA ASP A 152 -1.36 25.36 -19.73
C ASP A 152 -0.77 26.11 -20.93
N LEU A 153 -0.49 25.41 -22.07
CA LEU A 153 0.02 26.06 -23.26
C LEU A 153 -1.11 26.61 -24.14
N SER A 154 -0.98 27.88 -24.56
CA SER A 154 -1.94 28.48 -25.49
C SER A 154 -1.81 27.86 -26.89
N VAL A 155 -2.86 28.02 -27.73
CA VAL A 155 -2.88 27.58 -29.13
C VAL A 155 -1.72 28.20 -29.91
N GLU A 156 -1.40 29.50 -29.66
CA GLU A 156 -0.30 30.22 -30.30
C GLU A 156 1.07 29.62 -29.93
N GLN A 157 1.26 29.24 -28.67
CA GLN A 157 2.50 28.63 -28.19
C GLN A 157 2.70 27.24 -28.80
N LEU A 158 1.64 26.42 -28.85
CA LEU A 158 1.68 25.11 -29.50
C LEU A 158 2.00 25.21 -30.98
N LEU A 159 1.43 26.23 -31.68
CA LEU A 159 1.67 26.46 -33.09
C LEU A 159 3.13 26.89 -33.36
N GLN A 160 3.71 27.74 -32.53
CA GLN A 160 5.12 28.13 -32.64
C GLN A 160 6.05 26.93 -32.42
N LEU A 161 5.79 26.10 -31.42
CA LEU A 161 6.54 24.90 -31.14
C LEU A 161 6.48 23.91 -32.30
N ALA A 162 5.28 23.67 -32.86
CA ALA A 162 5.08 22.81 -34.00
C ALA A 162 5.89 23.27 -35.23
N LYS A 163 5.85 24.55 -35.53
CA LYS A 163 6.59 25.16 -36.66
C LYS A 163 8.11 25.11 -36.48
N SER A 164 8.62 25.24 -35.26
CA SER A 164 10.05 25.21 -34.95
C SER A 164 10.63 23.83 -34.73
N SER A 165 9.80 22.76 -34.78
CA SER A 165 10.21 21.40 -34.55
C SER A 165 11.01 20.79 -35.73
N LYS A 166 11.63 19.63 -35.52
CA LYS A 166 12.36 18.88 -36.57
C LYS A 166 11.48 18.63 -37.82
N ASN A 167 10.18 18.44 -37.64
CA ASN A 167 9.22 18.24 -38.72
C ASN A 167 8.42 19.52 -39.03
N GLY A 168 8.89 20.68 -38.59
CA GLY A 168 8.20 21.97 -38.69
C GLY A 168 7.93 22.41 -40.13
N ALA A 169 8.80 22.08 -41.10
CA ALA A 169 8.60 22.40 -42.50
C ALA A 169 7.36 21.67 -43.07
N ALA A 170 7.21 20.37 -42.82
CA ALA A 170 6.07 19.55 -43.24
C ALA A 170 4.77 20.02 -42.56
N PHE A 171 4.83 20.27 -41.24
CA PHE A 171 3.72 20.84 -40.50
C PHE A 171 3.28 22.19 -41.07
N THR A 172 4.22 23.10 -41.36
CA THR A 172 3.94 24.43 -41.89
C THR A 172 3.30 24.37 -43.30
N ALA A 173 3.77 23.47 -44.14
CA ALA A 173 3.17 23.27 -45.49
C ALA A 173 1.70 22.84 -45.39
N LEU A 174 1.40 21.83 -44.54
CA LEU A 174 0.02 21.38 -44.29
C LEU A 174 -0.82 22.51 -43.63
N TRP A 175 -0.26 23.21 -42.65
CA TRP A 175 -0.93 24.33 -42.00
C TRP A 175 -1.35 25.43 -42.99
N ASN A 176 -0.51 25.71 -43.98
CA ASN A 176 -0.79 26.69 -45.02
C ASN A 176 -1.67 26.16 -46.15
N GLY A 177 -2.15 24.92 -46.08
CA GLY A 177 -3.08 24.33 -47.05
C GLY A 177 -2.42 23.60 -48.24
N SER A 178 -1.09 23.32 -48.18
CA SER A 178 -0.42 22.53 -49.21
C SER A 178 -0.93 21.10 -49.23
N LEU A 179 -1.24 20.59 -50.45
CA LEU A 179 -1.62 19.20 -50.71
C LEU A 179 -0.48 18.40 -51.34
N GLU A 180 0.69 19.00 -51.47
CA GLU A 180 1.85 18.36 -52.09
C GLU A 180 2.31 17.13 -51.28
N GLY A 181 2.42 15.97 -51.93
CA GLY A 181 2.77 14.69 -51.32
C GLY A 181 1.59 13.87 -50.78
N TYR A 182 0.34 14.38 -50.90
CA TYR A 182 -0.86 13.68 -50.46
C TYR A 182 -1.75 13.31 -51.69
N SER A 183 -2.30 12.08 -51.67
CA SER A 183 -3.11 11.58 -52.76
C SER A 183 -4.53 12.19 -52.81
N SER A 184 -4.97 12.79 -51.69
CA SER A 184 -6.27 13.46 -51.58
C SER A 184 -6.29 14.51 -50.48
N PRO A 185 -7.19 15.54 -50.62
CA PRO A 185 -7.39 16.52 -49.54
C PRO A 185 -7.80 15.90 -48.21
N SER A 186 -8.43 14.71 -48.21
CA SER A 186 -8.83 14.01 -46.97
C SER A 186 -7.66 13.33 -46.27
N GLU A 187 -6.64 12.94 -47.02
CA GLU A 187 -5.39 12.40 -46.48
C GLU A 187 -4.56 13.52 -45.83
N ALA A 188 -4.50 14.70 -46.47
CA ALA A 188 -3.85 15.89 -45.90
C ALA A 188 -4.54 16.35 -44.58
N ASP A 189 -5.90 16.30 -44.53
CA ASP A 189 -6.66 16.60 -43.31
C ASP A 189 -6.25 15.67 -42.18
N LEU A 190 -6.19 14.35 -42.44
CA LEU A 190 -5.80 13.38 -41.43
C LEU A 190 -4.32 13.55 -40.98
N ALA A 191 -3.44 13.86 -41.92
CA ALA A 191 -2.03 14.13 -41.63
C ALA A 191 -1.85 15.36 -40.72
N LEU A 192 -2.56 16.46 -41.03
CA LEU A 192 -2.54 17.63 -40.14
C LEU A 192 -3.12 17.28 -38.75
N CYS A 193 -4.25 16.58 -38.70
CA CYS A 193 -4.83 16.14 -37.41
C CYS A 193 -3.88 15.24 -36.62
N SER A 194 -3.08 14.38 -37.26
CA SER A 194 -2.08 13.56 -36.59
C SER A 194 -0.97 14.40 -35.95
N HIS A 195 -0.50 15.44 -36.61
CA HIS A 195 0.41 16.41 -36.01
C HIS A 195 -0.24 17.15 -34.84
N LEU A 196 -1.49 17.60 -35.00
CA LEU A 196 -2.20 18.31 -33.94
C LEU A 196 -2.44 17.42 -32.72
N ALA A 197 -2.76 16.12 -32.91
CA ALA A 197 -2.92 15.17 -31.81
C ALA A 197 -1.65 15.03 -30.95
N PHE A 198 -0.48 15.02 -31.60
CA PHE A 198 0.80 15.02 -30.88
C PHE A 198 1.00 16.31 -30.05
N TRP A 199 0.82 17.47 -30.67
CA TRP A 199 1.13 18.76 -30.02
C TRP A 199 0.11 19.17 -28.96
N THR A 200 -1.17 18.84 -29.14
CA THR A 200 -2.24 19.18 -28.18
C THR A 200 -2.42 18.16 -27.05
N GLY A 201 -1.62 17.09 -27.03
CA GLY A 201 -1.81 16.02 -26.09
C GLY A 201 -3.14 15.25 -26.27
N ARG A 202 -3.61 15.15 -27.52
CA ARG A 202 -4.89 14.51 -27.92
C ARG A 202 -6.14 15.29 -27.47
N ASP A 203 -6.01 16.58 -27.20
CA ASP A 203 -7.15 17.45 -26.87
C ASP A 203 -7.97 17.75 -28.11
N ALA A 204 -9.10 17.07 -28.29
CA ALA A 204 -9.97 17.18 -29.46
C ALA A 204 -10.50 18.62 -29.68
N ALA A 205 -10.78 19.38 -28.63
CA ALA A 205 -11.27 20.74 -28.71
C ALA A 205 -10.18 21.71 -29.21
N LYS A 206 -8.96 21.58 -28.67
CA LYS A 206 -7.80 22.34 -29.18
C LYS A 206 -7.46 21.95 -30.62
N MET A 207 -7.53 20.66 -30.97
CA MET A 207 -7.32 20.18 -32.34
C MET A 207 -8.31 20.80 -33.32
N ASP A 208 -9.61 20.80 -33.02
CA ASP A 208 -10.63 21.44 -33.87
C ASP A 208 -10.39 22.94 -34.00
N THR A 209 -10.10 23.63 -32.89
CA THR A 209 -9.79 25.07 -32.89
C THR A 209 -8.58 25.38 -33.75
N MET A 210 -7.52 24.59 -33.70
CA MET A 210 -6.32 24.78 -34.52
C MET A 210 -6.59 24.42 -35.98
N PHE A 211 -7.28 23.33 -36.28
CA PHE A 211 -7.58 22.93 -37.66
C PHE A 211 -8.39 24.01 -38.40
N ARG A 212 -9.36 24.62 -37.72
CA ARG A 212 -10.19 25.72 -38.29
C ARG A 212 -9.38 26.98 -38.68
N GLN A 213 -8.20 27.15 -38.10
CA GLN A 213 -7.28 28.25 -38.42
C GLN A 213 -6.29 27.88 -39.54
N SER A 214 -6.28 26.64 -40.00
CA SER A 214 -5.38 26.20 -41.07
C SER A 214 -5.93 26.46 -42.46
N GLY A 215 -5.04 26.49 -43.45
CA GLY A 215 -5.39 26.61 -44.86
C GLY A 215 -6.10 25.39 -45.43
N LEU A 216 -6.24 24.27 -44.69
CA LEU A 216 -7.02 23.12 -45.08
C LEU A 216 -8.49 23.19 -44.67
N MET A 217 -8.88 24.20 -43.90
CA MET A 217 -10.27 24.40 -43.52
C MET A 217 -11.19 24.64 -44.70
N ARG A 218 -12.29 23.90 -44.78
CA ARG A 218 -13.31 23.99 -45.86
C ARG A 218 -14.66 23.46 -45.38
N ASP A 219 -15.76 23.77 -46.07
CA ASP A 219 -17.15 23.41 -45.70
C ASP A 219 -17.36 21.92 -45.43
N LYS A 220 -16.49 21.06 -45.98
CA LYS A 220 -16.53 19.60 -45.69
C LYS A 220 -16.28 19.30 -44.24
N TRP A 221 -15.53 20.14 -43.50
CA TRP A 221 -15.19 19.91 -42.09
C TRP A 221 -16.41 19.77 -41.23
N ASP A 222 -17.43 20.60 -41.48
CA ASP A 222 -18.67 20.63 -40.70
C ASP A 222 -19.78 19.76 -41.30
N ARG A 223 -19.52 19.06 -42.41
CA ARG A 223 -20.50 18.17 -43.03
C ARG A 223 -20.84 17.00 -42.14
N GLN A 224 -22.15 16.77 -41.93
CA GLN A 224 -22.65 15.63 -41.17
C GLN A 224 -22.35 14.31 -41.87
N GLN A 225 -21.78 13.35 -41.15
CA GLN A 225 -21.46 12.00 -41.61
C GLN A 225 -21.62 11.02 -40.46
N SER A 226 -22.43 9.98 -40.60
CA SER A 226 -22.62 8.92 -39.60
C SER A 226 -22.97 9.43 -38.17
N GLY A 227 -23.81 10.48 -38.09
CA GLY A 227 -24.29 11.02 -36.81
C GLY A 227 -23.38 12.06 -36.15
N THR A 228 -22.23 12.41 -36.77
CA THR A 228 -21.31 13.45 -36.31
C THR A 228 -20.72 14.22 -37.50
N THR A 229 -19.78 15.14 -37.28
CA THR A 229 -19.16 15.87 -38.41
C THR A 229 -17.96 15.11 -38.97
N TYR A 230 -17.63 15.37 -40.24
CA TYR A 230 -16.41 14.85 -40.88
C TYR A 230 -15.16 15.22 -40.08
N GLY A 231 -15.08 16.45 -39.56
CA GLY A 231 -13.98 16.94 -38.72
C GLY A 231 -13.83 16.11 -37.45
N ALA A 232 -14.92 15.86 -36.74
CA ALA A 232 -14.92 15.05 -35.53
C ALA A 232 -14.43 13.60 -35.77
N ILE A 233 -14.86 12.97 -36.90
CA ILE A 233 -14.39 11.64 -37.28
C ILE A 233 -12.89 11.65 -37.60
N THR A 234 -12.40 12.70 -38.26
CA THR A 234 -10.99 12.83 -38.65
C THR A 234 -10.10 13.05 -37.41
N ILE A 235 -10.53 13.89 -36.48
CA ILE A 235 -9.86 14.12 -35.19
C ILE A 235 -9.82 12.82 -34.40
N GLN A 236 -10.93 12.11 -34.28
CA GLN A 236 -10.99 10.86 -33.54
C GLN A 236 -10.02 9.81 -34.10
N LYS A 237 -9.97 9.64 -35.41
CA LYS A 237 -9.00 8.76 -36.07
C LYS A 237 -7.56 9.16 -35.80
N ALA A 238 -7.25 10.46 -35.82
CA ALA A 238 -5.91 10.95 -35.54
C ALA A 238 -5.50 10.68 -34.07
N ILE A 239 -6.42 10.85 -33.11
CA ILE A 239 -6.20 10.55 -31.69
C ILE A 239 -5.93 9.05 -31.48
N GLU A 240 -6.72 8.18 -32.11
CA GLU A 240 -6.55 6.71 -32.01
C GLU A 240 -5.20 6.23 -32.56
N HIS A 241 -4.66 6.89 -33.58
CA HIS A 241 -3.36 6.54 -34.18
C HIS A 241 -2.18 7.28 -33.55
N CYS A 242 -2.40 8.29 -32.71
CA CYS A 242 -1.35 9.05 -32.05
C CYS A 242 -0.75 8.23 -30.92
N ARG A 243 0.51 7.79 -31.06
CA ARG A 243 1.21 6.95 -30.07
C ARG A 243 1.96 7.77 -29.03
N GLU A 244 2.44 8.94 -29.41
CA GLU A 244 3.26 9.83 -28.58
C GLU A 244 2.62 11.23 -28.52
N ILE A 245 2.82 11.95 -27.42
CA ILE A 245 2.37 13.32 -27.26
C ILE A 245 3.54 14.22 -26.89
N TYR A 246 3.46 15.50 -27.26
CA TYR A 246 4.43 16.49 -26.83
C TYR A 246 4.39 16.68 -25.32
N THR A 247 5.55 16.55 -24.70
CA THR A 247 5.74 16.90 -23.29
C THR A 247 6.75 18.04 -23.22
N PRO A 248 6.38 19.22 -22.66
CA PRO A 248 7.32 20.32 -22.48
C PRO A 248 8.55 19.86 -21.72
N LYS A 249 9.75 20.10 -22.27
CA LYS A 249 10.98 19.93 -21.48
C LYS A 249 10.95 20.98 -20.37
N ALA A 250 10.97 20.54 -19.13
CA ALA A 250 11.24 21.42 -18.02
C ALA A 250 12.61 22.08 -18.26
N GLU A 251 12.70 23.42 -18.19
CA GLU A 251 13.98 24.10 -18.21
C GLU A 251 14.84 23.57 -17.05
N PRO A 252 16.10 23.22 -17.27
CA PRO A 252 16.96 22.77 -16.19
C PRO A 252 17.20 23.96 -15.27
N SER A 253 16.64 23.94 -14.08
CA SER A 253 17.10 24.82 -13.00
C SER A 253 18.58 24.47 -12.72
N PRO A 254 19.52 25.42 -12.77
CA PRO A 254 20.92 25.16 -12.55
C PRO A 254 21.22 25.11 -11.05
N VAL A 255 20.83 24.06 -10.38
CA VAL A 255 21.38 23.68 -9.09
C VAL A 255 21.65 22.18 -9.15
N PHE A 256 22.90 21.83 -9.41
CA PHE A 256 23.39 20.49 -9.12
C PHE A 256 23.31 20.30 -7.60
N GLN A 257 22.23 19.69 -7.13
CA GLN A 257 22.24 19.09 -5.81
C GLN A 257 23.27 17.94 -5.83
N PRO A 258 23.99 17.68 -4.72
CA PRO A 258 24.87 16.54 -4.63
C PRO A 258 24.11 15.27 -5.03
N ILE A 259 24.75 14.37 -5.76
CA ILE A 259 24.19 13.10 -6.20
C ILE A 259 23.69 12.37 -4.95
N VAL A 260 22.36 12.39 -4.75
CA VAL A 260 21.74 11.57 -3.72
C VAL A 260 21.69 10.16 -4.28
N PRO A 261 22.23 9.15 -3.60
CA PRO A 261 22.09 7.75 -4.01
C PRO A 261 20.61 7.44 -4.26
N LEU A 262 20.28 6.82 -5.39
CA LEU A 262 18.89 6.43 -5.75
C LEU A 262 18.30 5.38 -4.79
N THR A 263 19.13 4.77 -3.98
CA THR A 263 18.74 3.94 -2.83
C THR A 263 19.06 4.73 -1.56
N PRO A 264 18.05 5.13 -0.76
CA PRO A 264 18.32 5.63 0.59
C PRO A 264 19.17 4.57 1.30
N GLN A 265 20.35 4.96 1.77
CA GLN A 265 21.10 4.10 2.66
C GLN A 265 20.35 4.16 4.00
N TRP A 266 19.63 3.11 4.33
CA TRP A 266 18.92 2.95 5.62
C TRP A 266 19.88 3.13 6.83
N SER A 267 21.22 3.12 6.57
CA SER A 267 22.27 3.39 7.53
C SER A 267 22.35 4.82 8.03
N ASP A 268 21.73 5.78 7.34
CA ASP A 268 21.86 7.22 7.64
C ASP A 268 20.66 7.75 8.45
N LEU A 269 19.74 6.86 8.85
CA LEU A 269 18.62 7.23 9.72
C LEU A 269 19.12 7.50 11.15
N PRO A 270 18.49 8.46 11.87
CA PRO A 270 18.85 8.74 13.26
C PRO A 270 18.59 7.50 14.14
N ALA A 271 19.41 7.31 15.18
CA ALA A 271 19.16 6.29 16.18
C ALA A 271 18.07 6.76 17.15
N PHE A 272 17.22 5.84 17.61
CA PHE A 272 16.20 6.16 18.60
C PHE A 272 16.84 6.67 19.90
N PRO A 273 16.36 7.80 20.47
CA PRO A 273 16.91 8.37 21.70
C PRO A 273 16.46 7.56 22.94
N VAL A 274 17.08 6.40 23.18
CA VAL A 274 16.69 5.45 24.24
C VAL A 274 16.69 6.12 25.62
N ASP A 275 17.57 7.08 25.86
CA ASP A 275 17.67 7.83 27.10
C ASP A 275 16.46 8.75 27.36
N ALA A 276 15.64 9.00 26.35
CA ALA A 276 14.39 9.72 26.52
C ALA A 276 13.27 8.86 27.12
N LEU A 277 13.43 7.53 27.16
CA LEU A 277 12.46 6.64 27.79
C LEU A 277 12.58 6.67 29.31
N PRO A 278 11.47 6.42 30.05
CA PRO A 278 11.51 6.16 31.49
C PRO A 278 12.48 5.02 31.83
N ASP A 279 13.14 5.12 33.00
CA ASP A 279 14.24 4.23 33.38
C ASP A 279 13.88 2.74 33.28
N VAL A 280 12.71 2.35 33.78
CA VAL A 280 12.23 0.96 33.74
C VAL A 280 12.11 0.46 32.28
N ILE A 281 11.55 1.30 31.42
CA ILE A 281 11.33 0.97 30.01
C ILE A 281 12.68 0.96 29.27
N ARG A 282 13.51 1.98 29.48
CA ARG A 282 14.85 2.08 28.89
C ARG A 282 15.70 0.83 29.17
N ASN A 283 15.72 0.42 30.45
CA ASN A 283 16.49 -0.75 30.86
C ASN A 283 16.00 -2.03 30.20
N TYR A 284 14.68 -2.22 30.11
CA TYR A 284 14.10 -3.39 29.45
C TYR A 284 14.32 -3.37 27.93
N VAL A 285 14.09 -2.23 27.27
CA VAL A 285 14.35 -2.03 25.83
C VAL A 285 15.80 -2.36 25.49
N SER A 286 16.75 -1.83 26.28
CA SER A 286 18.19 -2.08 26.07
C SER A 286 18.53 -3.57 26.25
N ALA A 287 17.98 -4.21 27.29
CA ALA A 287 18.23 -5.62 27.57
C ALA A 287 17.61 -6.54 26.50
N VAL A 288 16.41 -6.24 26.00
CA VAL A 288 15.76 -6.97 24.88
C VAL A 288 16.58 -6.80 23.61
N ALA A 289 17.02 -5.58 23.28
CA ALA A 289 17.83 -5.31 22.08
C ALA A 289 19.16 -6.09 22.10
N GLU A 290 19.83 -6.14 23.26
CA GLU A 290 21.08 -6.90 23.43
C GLU A 290 20.82 -8.41 23.37
N HIS A 291 19.81 -8.91 24.06
CA HIS A 291 19.44 -10.32 24.05
C HIS A 291 19.06 -10.79 22.64
N SER A 292 18.23 -10.02 21.95
CA SER A 292 17.77 -10.33 20.59
C SER A 292 18.77 -9.98 19.51
N GLN A 293 19.87 -9.25 19.82
CA GLN A 293 20.86 -8.75 18.86
C GLN A 293 20.20 -7.94 17.73
N THR A 294 19.29 -7.04 18.11
CA THR A 294 18.60 -6.09 17.23
C THR A 294 18.96 -4.65 17.60
N ALA A 295 18.64 -3.69 16.75
CA ALA A 295 18.71 -2.29 17.15
C ALA A 295 17.68 -1.99 18.24
N PRO A 296 17.99 -1.13 19.23
CA PRO A 296 17.07 -0.78 20.31
C PRO A 296 15.79 -0.07 19.80
N ASP A 297 15.86 0.59 18.66
CA ASP A 297 14.76 1.29 17.99
C ASP A 297 13.50 0.41 17.89
N MET A 298 13.66 -0.86 17.52
CA MET A 298 12.57 -1.82 17.40
C MET A 298 11.81 -1.99 18.71
N ALA A 299 12.53 -2.33 19.77
CA ALA A 299 11.94 -2.52 21.10
C ALA A 299 11.38 -1.21 21.67
N ALA A 300 12.04 -0.07 21.40
CA ALA A 300 11.65 1.25 21.87
C ALA A 300 10.30 1.70 21.27
N VAL A 301 10.12 1.58 19.95
CA VAL A 301 8.84 1.97 19.33
C VAL A 301 7.72 1.02 19.72
N ILE A 302 7.99 -0.29 19.85
CA ILE A 302 7.01 -1.24 20.37
C ILE A 302 6.63 -0.86 21.81
N SER A 303 7.57 -0.41 22.66
CA SER A 303 7.28 0.00 24.04
C SER A 303 6.29 1.17 24.12
N LEU A 304 6.36 2.13 23.19
CA LEU A 304 5.39 3.23 23.10
C LEU A 304 3.99 2.71 22.79
N GLY A 305 3.88 1.75 21.86
CA GLY A 305 2.61 1.07 21.56
C GLY A 305 2.07 0.27 22.76
N VAL A 306 2.94 -0.40 23.52
CA VAL A 306 2.58 -1.11 24.76
C VAL A 306 2.05 -0.14 25.82
N LEU A 307 2.71 0.99 26.01
CA LEU A 307 2.22 2.04 26.92
C LEU A 307 0.85 2.58 26.47
N ALA A 308 0.69 2.82 25.16
CA ALA A 308 -0.58 3.27 24.61
C ALA A 308 -1.68 2.22 24.85
N THR A 309 -1.39 0.93 24.66
CA THR A 309 -2.33 -0.17 24.98
C THR A 309 -2.74 -0.16 26.46
N CYS A 310 -1.81 0.12 27.38
CA CYS A 310 -2.09 0.17 28.81
C CYS A 310 -2.93 1.40 29.23
N LEU A 311 -2.77 2.54 28.55
CA LEU A 311 -3.26 3.86 29.00
C LEU A 311 -4.42 4.42 28.18
N GLN A 312 -4.65 3.90 26.97
CA GLN A 312 -5.76 4.33 26.11
C GLN A 312 -7.11 4.20 26.82
N GLY A 313 -8.00 5.15 26.59
CA GLY A 313 -9.32 5.20 27.22
C GLY A 313 -9.30 5.59 28.70
N LYS A 314 -8.12 5.60 29.35
CA LYS A 314 -7.95 5.99 30.77
C LYS A 314 -7.53 7.44 30.92
N TYR A 315 -6.64 7.91 30.02
CA TYR A 315 -6.07 9.24 30.04
C TYR A 315 -6.09 9.89 28.67
N LYS A 316 -6.16 11.23 28.68
CA LYS A 316 -5.94 12.14 27.55
C LYS A 316 -5.05 13.28 27.99
N ILE A 317 -4.29 13.86 27.09
CA ILE A 317 -3.42 15.01 27.36
C ILE A 317 -3.99 16.28 26.76
N GLU A 318 -4.03 17.36 27.52
CA GLU A 318 -4.44 18.68 27.03
C GLU A 318 -3.21 19.43 26.51
N GLY A 319 -3.20 19.73 25.20
CA GLY A 319 -2.13 20.52 24.56
C GLY A 319 -2.36 22.02 24.69
N THR A 320 -3.56 22.49 24.37
CA THR A 320 -4.02 23.87 24.59
C THR A 320 -5.43 23.83 25.18
N PRO A 321 -5.90 24.89 25.84
CA PRO A 321 -7.22 24.90 26.46
C PRO A 321 -8.31 24.44 25.49
N GLY A 322 -8.96 23.33 25.84
CA GLY A 322 -10.02 22.71 25.02
C GLY A 322 -9.54 21.79 23.90
N TYR A 323 -8.23 21.65 23.67
CA TYR A 323 -7.66 20.70 22.73
C TYR A 323 -6.98 19.55 23.46
N CYS A 324 -7.57 18.37 23.39
CA CYS A 324 -7.07 17.17 24.03
C CYS A 324 -6.75 16.07 23.03
N GLU A 325 -5.66 15.35 23.25
CA GLU A 325 -5.29 14.15 22.50
C GLU A 325 -5.46 12.90 23.37
N PRO A 326 -6.15 11.84 22.88
CA PRO A 326 -6.20 10.56 23.58
C PRO A 326 -4.83 9.89 23.56
N LEU A 327 -4.52 9.05 24.57
CA LEU A 327 -3.21 8.36 24.63
C LEU A 327 -3.15 7.09 23.77
N SER A 328 -3.91 7.04 22.67
CA SER A 328 -3.84 5.96 21.68
C SER A 328 -2.72 6.22 20.69
N LEU A 329 -1.94 5.20 20.31
CA LEU A 329 -0.91 5.30 19.27
C LEU A 329 -1.02 4.16 18.25
N TYR A 330 -0.67 4.46 17.01
CA TYR A 330 -0.40 3.49 15.96
C TYR A 330 1.10 3.47 15.68
N THR A 331 1.75 2.35 15.96
CA THR A 331 3.20 2.17 15.77
C THR A 331 3.48 1.07 14.76
N VAL A 332 4.43 1.31 13.87
CA VAL A 332 4.87 0.35 12.85
C VAL A 332 6.38 0.23 12.84
N VAL A 333 6.87 -0.97 13.01
CA VAL A 333 8.29 -1.31 12.81
C VAL A 333 8.45 -1.92 11.43
N ILE A 334 9.30 -1.31 10.62
CA ILE A 334 9.63 -1.74 9.27
C ILE A 334 10.98 -2.44 9.31
N ALA A 335 11.02 -3.75 9.08
CA ALA A 335 12.27 -4.49 9.07
C ALA A 335 12.20 -5.71 8.13
N ALA A 336 13.32 -6.03 7.49
CA ALA A 336 13.44 -7.12 6.53
C ALA A 336 13.16 -8.50 7.18
N PRO A 337 12.93 -9.56 6.37
CA PRO A 337 12.92 -10.93 6.88
C PRO A 337 14.23 -11.27 7.61
N GLY A 338 14.15 -12.03 8.70
CA GLY A 338 15.32 -12.40 9.50
C GLY A 338 15.77 -11.38 10.54
N GLU A 339 15.13 -10.20 10.64
CA GLU A 339 15.43 -9.15 11.64
C GLU A 339 14.87 -9.43 13.04
N ARG A 340 14.41 -10.66 13.32
CA ARG A 340 13.91 -11.10 14.63
C ARG A 340 12.70 -10.30 15.15
N LYS A 341 11.91 -9.70 14.25
CA LYS A 341 10.71 -8.91 14.58
C LYS A 341 9.79 -9.60 15.57
N SER A 342 9.39 -10.84 15.26
CA SER A 342 8.44 -11.62 16.08
C SER A 342 9.00 -11.94 17.47
N SER A 343 10.33 -12.12 17.62
CA SER A 343 10.94 -12.33 18.94
C SER A 343 10.87 -11.07 19.78
N VAL A 344 11.27 -9.93 19.23
CA VAL A 344 11.21 -8.64 19.96
C VAL A 344 9.76 -8.27 20.29
N MET A 345 8.82 -8.44 19.34
CA MET A 345 7.40 -8.18 19.60
C MET A 345 6.89 -9.04 20.75
N ARG A 346 7.16 -10.34 20.74
CA ARG A 346 6.76 -11.25 21.82
C ARG A 346 7.34 -10.82 23.16
N ASP A 347 8.64 -10.54 23.22
CA ASP A 347 9.31 -10.18 24.47
C ASP A 347 8.76 -8.86 25.03
N MET A 348 8.47 -7.87 24.19
CA MET A 348 7.91 -6.58 24.59
C MET A 348 6.44 -6.65 25.02
N THR A 349 5.63 -7.57 24.44
CA THR A 349 4.18 -7.64 24.67
C THR A 349 3.75 -8.76 25.62
N THR A 350 4.68 -9.64 26.04
CA THR A 350 4.35 -10.84 26.83
C THR A 350 3.55 -10.54 28.09
N PHE A 351 3.85 -9.43 28.78
CA PHE A 351 3.18 -9.05 30.04
C PHE A 351 1.76 -8.49 29.84
N LEU A 352 1.41 -8.04 28.64
CA LEU A 352 0.02 -7.74 28.29
C LEU A 352 -0.81 -9.03 28.25
N TYR A 353 -0.28 -10.10 27.61
CA TYR A 353 -0.92 -11.41 27.54
C TYR A 353 -1.02 -12.07 28.93
N GLU A 354 0.04 -11.98 29.74
CA GLU A 354 0.02 -12.49 31.11
C GLU A 354 -1.05 -11.79 31.94
N TYR A 355 -1.15 -10.46 31.84
CA TYR A 355 -2.16 -9.69 32.57
C TYR A 355 -3.58 -10.11 32.16
N GLU A 356 -3.87 -10.24 30.87
CA GLU A 356 -5.18 -10.70 30.38
C GLU A 356 -5.54 -12.08 30.93
N GLN A 357 -4.60 -13.01 30.91
CA GLN A 357 -4.80 -14.35 31.43
C GLN A 357 -5.04 -14.35 32.95
N GLU A 358 -4.21 -13.63 33.72
CA GLU A 358 -4.36 -13.53 35.17
C GLU A 358 -5.67 -12.85 35.55
N TYR A 359 -6.05 -11.77 34.84
CA TYR A 359 -7.33 -11.08 35.05
C TYR A 359 -8.51 -12.02 34.82
N ASN A 360 -8.56 -12.69 33.68
CA ASN A 360 -9.64 -13.61 33.33
C ASN A 360 -9.70 -14.80 34.30
N LYS A 361 -8.56 -15.32 34.76
CA LYS A 361 -8.50 -16.38 35.75
C LYS A 361 -9.05 -15.91 37.10
N ALA A 362 -8.67 -14.72 37.55
CA ALA A 362 -9.16 -14.14 38.82
C ALA A 362 -10.68 -13.93 38.82
N HIS A 363 -11.25 -13.50 37.69
CA HIS A 363 -12.70 -13.22 37.57
C HIS A 363 -13.51 -14.41 37.01
N SER A 364 -12.89 -15.56 36.83
CA SER A 364 -13.54 -16.74 36.18
C SER A 364 -14.77 -17.24 36.93
N MET A 365 -14.78 -17.17 38.25
CA MET A 365 -15.95 -17.54 39.06
C MET A 365 -17.11 -16.57 38.88
N GLU A 366 -16.84 -15.26 38.92
CA GLU A 366 -17.85 -14.22 38.72
C GLU A 366 -18.47 -14.29 37.32
N ILE A 367 -17.66 -14.53 36.30
CA ILE A 367 -18.11 -14.71 34.92
C ILE A 367 -19.02 -15.93 34.82
N ARG A 368 -18.64 -17.04 35.46
CA ARG A 368 -19.42 -18.28 35.45
C ARG A 368 -20.74 -18.12 36.20
N GLU A 369 -20.73 -17.48 37.36
CA GLU A 369 -21.93 -17.21 38.16
C GLU A 369 -22.90 -16.30 37.39
N ASN A 370 -22.40 -15.22 36.80
CA ASN A 370 -23.19 -14.33 35.96
C ASN A 370 -23.84 -15.07 34.77
N HIS A 371 -23.07 -15.92 34.09
CA HIS A 371 -23.59 -16.72 32.97
C HIS A 371 -24.71 -17.66 33.42
N LEU A 372 -24.54 -18.37 34.54
CA LEU A 372 -25.57 -19.26 35.08
C LEU A 372 -26.82 -18.49 35.52
N GLN A 373 -26.64 -17.31 36.13
CA GLN A 373 -27.76 -16.45 36.53
C GLN A 373 -28.55 -15.99 35.30
N ARG A 374 -27.87 -15.48 34.29
CA ARG A 374 -28.53 -15.07 33.04
C ARG A 374 -29.24 -16.21 32.33
N GLU A 375 -28.58 -17.35 32.19
CA GLU A 375 -29.18 -18.55 31.60
C GLU A 375 -30.45 -19.00 32.36
N SER A 376 -30.46 -18.87 33.68
CA SER A 376 -31.64 -19.13 34.50
C SER A 376 -32.78 -18.16 34.20
N LEU A 377 -32.47 -16.85 34.14
CA LEU A 377 -33.47 -15.80 33.82
C LEU A 377 -34.02 -16.00 32.39
N GLU A 378 -33.18 -16.25 31.41
CA GLU A 378 -33.60 -16.49 30.02
C GLU A 378 -34.50 -17.72 29.88
N ARG A 379 -34.20 -18.80 30.61
CA ARG A 379 -35.09 -19.98 30.66
C ARG A 379 -36.44 -19.66 31.30
N GLN A 380 -36.46 -18.89 32.40
CA GLN A 380 -37.73 -18.47 33.05
C GLN A 380 -38.57 -17.59 32.12
N ILE A 381 -37.95 -16.61 31.48
CA ILE A 381 -38.58 -15.72 30.48
C ILE A 381 -39.18 -16.54 29.35
N SER A 382 -38.40 -17.44 28.73
CA SER A 382 -38.87 -18.32 27.66
C SER A 382 -40.01 -19.26 28.11
N GLY A 383 -39.92 -19.75 29.34
CA GLY A 383 -40.99 -20.58 29.93
C GLY A 383 -42.31 -19.82 30.14
N LEU A 384 -42.24 -18.57 30.62
CA LEU A 384 -43.42 -17.69 30.79
C LEU A 384 -44.00 -17.24 29.46
N GLN A 385 -43.19 -16.88 28.49
CA GLN A 385 -43.62 -16.53 27.13
C GLN A 385 -44.45 -17.67 26.50
N LYS A 386 -44.00 -18.91 26.56
CA LYS A 386 -44.74 -20.09 26.06
C LYS A 386 -46.04 -20.36 26.82
N LYS A 387 -46.14 -20.00 28.11
CA LYS A 387 -47.38 -20.10 28.89
C LYS A 387 -48.35 -19.01 28.50
N LEU A 388 -47.90 -17.76 28.30
CA LEU A 388 -48.69 -16.62 27.85
C LEU A 388 -49.29 -16.82 26.46
N GLU A 389 -48.54 -17.47 25.54
CA GLU A 389 -49.09 -17.86 24.23
C GLU A 389 -50.31 -18.78 24.30
N ARG A 390 -50.43 -19.55 25.41
CA ARG A 390 -51.53 -20.50 25.62
C ARG A 390 -52.69 -19.94 26.47
N LYS A 391 -52.38 -18.97 27.33
CA LYS A 391 -53.35 -18.39 28.25
C LYS A 391 -52.90 -16.98 28.65
N GLU A 392 -53.65 -15.96 28.28
CA GLU A 392 -53.44 -14.59 28.72
C GLU A 392 -53.65 -14.49 30.26
N SER A 393 -52.68 -13.92 30.97
CA SER A 393 -52.73 -13.66 32.40
C SER A 393 -51.92 -12.41 32.73
N ARG A 394 -52.59 -11.42 33.30
CA ARG A 394 -51.96 -10.15 33.72
C ARG A 394 -50.85 -10.35 34.77
N GLU A 395 -51.00 -11.35 35.61
CA GLU A 395 -49.97 -11.68 36.62
C GLU A 395 -48.70 -12.23 35.95
N MET A 396 -48.85 -13.11 34.95
CA MET A 396 -47.72 -13.64 34.19
C MET A 396 -47.02 -12.57 33.32
N GLU A 397 -47.77 -11.59 32.82
CA GLU A 397 -47.20 -10.42 32.10
C GLU A 397 -46.35 -9.56 33.03
N LEU A 398 -46.83 -9.34 34.28
CA LEU A 398 -46.10 -8.57 35.28
C LEU A 398 -44.80 -9.29 35.67
N GLU A 399 -44.90 -10.59 35.91
CA GLU A 399 -43.75 -11.45 36.23
C GLU A 399 -42.72 -11.48 35.08
N LEU A 400 -43.19 -11.55 33.84
CA LEU A 400 -42.36 -11.49 32.64
C LEU A 400 -41.58 -10.18 32.57
N ARG A 401 -42.24 -9.04 32.82
CA ARG A 401 -41.57 -7.72 32.86
C ARG A 401 -40.51 -7.65 33.94
N GLN A 402 -40.79 -8.14 35.13
CA GLN A 402 -39.82 -8.16 36.23
C GLN A 402 -38.61 -9.01 35.91
N LEU A 403 -38.79 -10.16 35.27
CA LEU A 403 -37.65 -10.98 34.84
C LEU A 403 -36.87 -10.35 33.71
N GLN A 404 -37.51 -9.65 32.81
CA GLN A 404 -36.82 -8.87 31.75
C GLN A 404 -36.03 -7.72 32.35
N GLU A 405 -36.59 -6.97 33.31
CA GLU A 405 -35.85 -5.93 34.04
C GLU A 405 -34.66 -6.51 34.78
N GLN A 406 -34.79 -7.65 35.46
CA GLN A 406 -33.68 -8.33 36.12
C GLN A 406 -32.61 -8.78 35.15
N LEU A 407 -32.98 -9.23 33.94
CA LEU A 407 -32.00 -9.61 32.90
C LEU A 407 -31.27 -8.39 32.38
N GLU A 408 -31.94 -7.25 32.19
CA GLU A 408 -31.33 -5.98 31.80
C GLU A 408 -30.38 -5.43 32.88
N GLU A 409 -30.76 -5.55 34.17
CA GLU A 409 -29.92 -5.18 35.33
C GLU A 409 -28.73 -6.13 35.52
N THR A 410 -28.74 -7.29 34.86
CA THR A 410 -27.67 -8.28 34.91
C THR A 410 -26.92 -8.35 33.57
N PRO A 411 -26.08 -7.38 33.23
CA PRO A 411 -25.35 -7.39 31.97
C PRO A 411 -24.45 -8.61 31.84
N GLU A 412 -24.30 -9.15 30.64
CA GLU A 412 -23.48 -10.32 30.38
C GLU A 412 -22.00 -10.01 30.66
N ARG A 413 -21.39 -10.78 31.56
CA ARG A 413 -19.95 -10.71 31.84
C ARG A 413 -19.22 -11.76 31.01
N LYS A 414 -18.36 -11.29 30.11
CA LYS A 414 -17.48 -12.14 29.27
C LYS A 414 -16.03 -12.03 29.75
N PRO A 415 -15.20 -13.02 29.43
CA PRO A 415 -13.76 -12.84 29.57
C PRO A 415 -13.31 -11.60 28.82
N VAL A 416 -12.50 -10.78 29.46
CA VAL A 416 -11.96 -9.57 28.83
C VAL A 416 -10.94 -9.96 27.77
N ARG A 417 -10.97 -9.26 26.68
CA ARG A 417 -9.99 -9.39 25.58
C ARG A 417 -9.50 -7.99 25.23
N PHE A 418 -8.25 -7.69 25.54
CA PHE A 418 -7.70 -6.36 25.34
C PHE A 418 -7.11 -6.14 23.96
N PHE A 419 -6.74 -7.24 23.26
CA PHE A 419 -6.07 -7.16 21.95
C PHE A 419 -6.36 -8.36 21.04
N ALA A 420 -6.12 -8.17 19.74
CA ALA A 420 -6.12 -9.21 18.72
C ALA A 420 -4.92 -9.04 17.77
N ASP A 421 -4.51 -10.13 17.13
CA ASP A 421 -3.48 -10.13 16.09
C ASP A 421 -4.08 -9.79 14.72
N ASP A 422 -5.24 -10.37 14.43
CA ASP A 422 -5.96 -10.21 13.17
C ASP A 422 -7.46 -10.08 13.42
N CYS A 423 -8.10 -9.10 12.80
CA CYS A 423 -9.56 -8.92 12.86
C CYS A 423 -10.08 -8.02 11.73
N SER A 424 -11.25 -8.36 11.18
CA SER A 424 -11.94 -7.46 10.26
C SER A 424 -12.40 -6.18 10.97
N SER A 425 -12.62 -5.10 10.22
CA SER A 425 -13.12 -3.82 10.79
C SER A 425 -14.46 -4.00 11.53
N GLU A 426 -15.29 -4.94 11.08
CA GLU A 426 -16.55 -5.29 11.73
C GLU A 426 -16.33 -5.99 13.08
N ALA A 427 -15.44 -6.98 13.09
CA ALA A 427 -15.09 -7.70 14.33
C ALA A 427 -14.40 -6.75 15.32
N LEU A 428 -13.53 -5.85 14.83
CA LEU A 428 -12.89 -4.83 15.64
C LEU A 428 -13.90 -3.93 16.33
N THR A 429 -14.92 -3.45 15.61
CA THR A 429 -15.98 -2.61 16.20
C THR A 429 -16.71 -3.36 17.32
N SER A 430 -17.12 -4.61 17.09
CA SER A 430 -17.80 -5.41 18.11
C SER A 430 -16.90 -5.76 19.30
N LEU A 431 -15.60 -6.00 19.08
CA LEU A 431 -14.62 -6.20 20.15
C LEU A 431 -14.43 -4.93 20.99
N MET A 432 -14.36 -3.76 20.36
CA MET A 432 -14.28 -2.48 21.05
C MET A 432 -15.55 -2.23 21.89
N ALA A 433 -16.73 -2.45 21.31
CA ALA A 433 -18.00 -2.29 22.02
C ALA A 433 -18.08 -3.21 23.25
N ALA A 434 -17.64 -4.46 23.13
CA ALA A 434 -17.59 -5.42 24.25
C ALA A 434 -16.57 -5.06 25.34
N ASN A 435 -15.57 -4.22 25.04
CA ASN A 435 -14.49 -3.82 25.96
C ASN A 435 -14.54 -2.31 26.30
N ASN A 436 -15.72 -1.77 26.51
CA ASN A 436 -15.92 -0.34 26.87
C ASN A 436 -15.28 0.65 25.89
N GLY A 437 -15.25 0.31 24.61
CA GLY A 437 -14.67 1.15 23.57
C GLY A 437 -13.15 1.07 23.41
N VAL A 438 -12.46 0.29 24.24
CA VAL A 438 -10.99 0.21 24.28
C VAL A 438 -10.50 -1.09 23.70
N PHE A 439 -9.55 -1.03 22.75
CA PHE A 439 -8.97 -2.23 22.14
C PHE A 439 -7.59 -1.95 21.53
N SER A 440 -6.80 -2.99 21.31
CA SER A 440 -5.52 -2.88 20.60
C SER A 440 -5.36 -3.97 19.55
N VAL A 441 -4.63 -3.65 18.49
CA VAL A 441 -4.23 -4.63 17.47
C VAL A 441 -2.71 -4.79 17.53
N ILE A 442 -2.26 -6.03 17.74
CA ILE A 442 -0.83 -6.37 17.87
C ILE A 442 -0.50 -7.42 16.84
N SER A 443 0.19 -7.05 15.76
CA SER A 443 0.49 -7.97 14.66
C SER A 443 1.93 -7.88 14.18
N THR A 444 2.51 -9.06 13.89
CA THR A 444 3.87 -9.17 13.35
C THR A 444 3.90 -9.37 11.83
N GLU A 445 2.73 -9.43 11.20
CA GLU A 445 2.56 -9.66 9.78
C GLU A 445 1.73 -8.54 9.14
N GLY A 446 2.05 -8.19 7.90
CA GLY A 446 1.40 -7.08 7.19
C GLY A 446 -0.07 -7.31 6.80
N GLY A 447 -0.63 -8.52 6.99
CA GLY A 447 -1.98 -8.89 6.57
C GLY A 447 -3.10 -8.01 7.11
N ILE A 448 -2.88 -7.35 8.26
CA ILE A 448 -3.84 -6.40 8.82
C ILE A 448 -4.07 -5.19 7.88
N PHE A 449 -3.07 -4.77 7.11
CA PHE A 449 -3.21 -3.71 6.12
C PHE A 449 -4.04 -4.13 4.92
N ASP A 450 -3.99 -5.41 4.53
CA ASP A 450 -4.84 -5.98 3.48
C ASP A 450 -6.31 -5.96 3.89
N ILE A 451 -6.57 -6.23 5.16
CA ILE A 451 -7.91 -6.15 5.75
C ILE A 451 -8.39 -4.70 5.78
N MET A 452 -7.55 -3.76 6.22
CA MET A 452 -7.85 -2.32 6.19
C MET A 452 -8.12 -1.82 4.76
N ALA A 453 -7.37 -2.30 3.78
CA ALA A 453 -7.54 -1.99 2.37
C ALA A 453 -8.82 -2.59 1.76
N GLY A 454 -9.44 -3.56 2.43
CA GLY A 454 -10.67 -4.21 1.97
C GLY A 454 -10.47 -5.30 0.92
N TRP A 455 -9.28 -5.89 0.80
CA TRP A 455 -8.99 -6.93 -0.19
C TRP A 455 -9.89 -8.15 -0.07
N TYR A 456 -10.36 -8.47 1.13
CA TYR A 456 -11.28 -9.59 1.39
C TYR A 456 -12.76 -9.23 1.33
N SER A 457 -13.14 -7.93 1.30
CA SER A 457 -14.54 -7.48 1.43
C SER A 457 -15.06 -6.61 0.30
N ASN A 458 -14.30 -6.31 -0.74
CA ASN A 458 -14.61 -5.37 -1.82
C ASN A 458 -14.99 -3.94 -1.36
N LYS A 459 -14.87 -3.63 -0.06
CA LYS A 459 -15.08 -2.29 0.51
C LYS A 459 -14.08 -2.06 1.63
N SER A 460 -13.21 -1.09 1.44
CA SER A 460 -12.34 -0.58 2.50
C SER A 460 -13.19 0.06 3.60
N ASN A 461 -13.09 -0.43 4.83
CA ASN A 461 -13.75 0.16 6.00
C ASN A 461 -12.69 0.55 7.03
N ILE A 462 -12.10 1.73 6.83
CA ILE A 462 -11.07 2.29 7.70
C ILE A 462 -11.63 3.25 8.78
N ASP A 463 -12.95 3.46 8.82
CA ASP A 463 -13.57 4.46 9.71
C ASP A 463 -13.36 4.14 11.19
N VAL A 464 -13.43 2.85 11.57
CA VAL A 464 -13.17 2.43 12.95
C VAL A 464 -11.73 2.76 13.38
N TRP A 465 -10.76 2.64 12.46
CA TRP A 465 -9.36 2.99 12.71
C TRP A 465 -9.15 4.50 12.85
N LEU A 466 -9.80 5.29 11.98
CA LEU A 466 -9.71 6.74 12.03
C LEU A 466 -10.32 7.29 13.33
N LYS A 467 -11.54 6.85 13.65
CA LYS A 467 -12.28 7.30 14.84
C LYS A 467 -11.69 6.74 16.12
N GLY A 468 -11.28 5.47 16.15
CA GLY A 468 -10.63 4.87 17.31
C GLY A 468 -9.30 5.51 17.68
N HIS A 469 -8.56 6.03 16.69
CA HIS A 469 -7.34 6.79 16.95
C HIS A 469 -7.63 8.19 17.53
N CYS A 470 -8.68 8.88 17.04
CA CYS A 470 -9.00 10.26 17.44
C CYS A 470 -9.91 10.33 18.67
N GLY A 471 -10.57 9.23 19.04
CA GLY A 471 -11.58 9.23 20.10
C GLY A 471 -12.97 9.69 19.67
N ASP A 472 -13.22 9.79 18.35
CA ASP A 472 -14.50 10.21 17.81
C ASP A 472 -15.55 9.09 17.91
N ALA A 473 -16.79 9.42 18.32
CA ALA A 473 -17.84 8.44 18.51
C ALA A 473 -18.11 7.57 17.28
N ILE A 474 -18.28 6.27 17.50
CA ILE A 474 -18.59 5.28 16.48
C ILE A 474 -20.05 4.84 16.63
N TYR A 475 -20.83 5.03 15.58
CA TYR A 475 -22.21 4.54 15.48
C TYR A 475 -22.29 3.57 14.31
N VAL A 476 -22.73 2.33 14.57
CA VAL A 476 -22.87 1.30 13.54
C VAL A 476 -24.28 0.73 13.60
N ASP A 477 -25.08 1.10 12.61
CA ASP A 477 -26.42 0.56 12.38
C ASP A 477 -26.36 -0.45 11.24
N ARG A 478 -26.76 -1.69 11.49
CA ARG A 478 -26.82 -2.76 10.49
C ARG A 478 -28.16 -3.48 10.55
N MET A 479 -28.68 -3.85 9.37
CA MET A 479 -29.97 -4.54 9.27
C MET A 479 -30.00 -5.92 9.95
N THR A 480 -28.84 -6.53 10.21
CA THR A 480 -28.71 -7.93 10.69
C THR A 480 -28.17 -8.06 12.12
N ARG A 481 -27.82 -6.96 12.80
CA ARG A 481 -27.25 -6.94 14.16
C ARG A 481 -27.84 -5.77 14.94
N GLU A 482 -27.79 -5.88 16.27
CA GLU A 482 -28.08 -4.74 17.15
C GLU A 482 -27.15 -3.57 16.86
N ALA A 483 -27.67 -2.35 17.00
CA ALA A 483 -26.89 -1.14 16.81
C ALA A 483 -25.77 -1.05 17.86
N GLU A 484 -24.55 -0.83 17.40
CA GLU A 484 -23.39 -0.65 18.29
C GLU A 484 -23.07 0.85 18.38
N CYS A 485 -22.97 1.37 19.60
CA CYS A 485 -22.61 2.76 19.88
C CYS A 485 -21.42 2.80 20.84
N ILE A 486 -20.30 3.39 20.39
CA ILE A 486 -19.09 3.58 21.19
C ILE A 486 -18.84 5.08 21.27
N MET A 487 -19.14 5.67 22.45
CA MET A 487 -19.03 7.11 22.64
C MET A 487 -17.59 7.59 22.77
N HIS A 488 -16.72 6.80 23.39
CA HIS A 488 -15.31 7.14 23.67
C HIS A 488 -14.41 6.01 23.18
N PRO A 489 -14.28 5.82 21.85
CA PRO A 489 -13.42 4.77 21.33
C PRO A 489 -11.95 5.10 21.55
N ALA A 490 -11.17 4.10 21.91
CA ALA A 490 -9.72 4.19 22.04
C ALA A 490 -9.08 2.95 21.43
N LEU A 491 -8.38 3.15 20.33
CA LEU A 491 -7.73 2.08 19.58
C LEU A 491 -6.24 2.37 19.45
N SER A 492 -5.41 1.40 19.82
CA SER A 492 -3.97 1.42 19.56
C SER A 492 -3.56 0.29 18.63
N ALA A 493 -2.44 0.46 17.91
CA ALA A 493 -1.89 -0.57 17.05
C ALA A 493 -0.37 -0.69 17.24
N ILE A 494 0.10 -1.93 17.36
CA ILE A 494 1.53 -2.29 17.41
C ILE A 494 1.80 -3.25 16.28
N LEU A 495 2.35 -2.75 15.19
CA LEU A 495 2.53 -3.52 13.97
C LEU A 495 4.00 -3.67 13.60
N SER A 496 4.30 -4.76 12.91
CA SER A 496 5.62 -5.00 12.34
C SER A 496 5.46 -5.52 10.93
N ILE A 497 6.08 -4.85 9.96
CA ILE A 497 5.95 -5.17 8.53
C ILE A 497 7.29 -5.34 7.85
N GLN A 498 7.26 -5.84 6.63
CA GLN A 498 8.41 -5.87 5.73
C GLN A 498 8.42 -4.60 4.85
N PRO A 499 9.59 -4.16 4.33
CA PRO A 499 9.66 -3.00 3.44
C PRO A 499 8.74 -3.10 2.21
N SER A 500 8.63 -4.28 1.60
CA SER A 500 7.73 -4.51 0.46
C SER A 500 6.25 -4.24 0.77
N VAL A 501 5.81 -4.54 1.99
CA VAL A 501 4.45 -4.25 2.44
C VAL A 501 4.24 -2.73 2.59
N LEU A 502 5.26 -2.00 3.05
CA LEU A 502 5.18 -0.54 3.12
C LEU A 502 4.98 0.08 1.74
N ASP A 503 5.74 -0.37 0.73
CA ASP A 503 5.63 0.13 -0.66
C ASP A 503 4.20 -0.08 -1.20
N GLU A 504 3.61 -1.23 -0.90
CA GLU A 504 2.24 -1.57 -1.29
C GLU A 504 1.20 -0.68 -0.58
N ILE A 505 1.35 -0.47 0.73
CA ILE A 505 0.49 0.41 1.53
C ILE A 505 0.56 1.85 1.01
N MET A 506 1.76 2.37 0.76
CA MET A 506 1.98 3.74 0.28
C MET A 506 1.41 3.97 -1.12
N SER A 507 1.31 2.93 -1.94
CA SER A 507 0.68 2.99 -3.27
C SER A 507 -0.85 2.98 -3.23
N ASN A 508 -1.47 2.60 -2.08
CA ASN A 508 -2.91 2.50 -1.94
C ASN A 508 -3.55 3.89 -1.70
N THR A 509 -4.18 4.44 -2.73
CA THR A 509 -4.80 5.78 -2.71
C THR A 509 -5.94 5.93 -1.70
N THR A 510 -6.63 4.85 -1.34
CA THR A 510 -7.70 4.90 -0.33
C THR A 510 -7.14 5.09 1.07
N MET A 511 -6.04 4.42 1.39
CA MET A 511 -5.40 4.51 2.71
C MET A 511 -4.65 5.85 2.88
N THR A 512 -3.94 6.29 1.85
CA THR A 512 -3.22 7.57 1.85
C THR A 512 -4.20 8.75 1.81
N GLY A 513 -5.16 8.76 0.89
CA GLY A 513 -6.08 9.89 0.67
C GLY A 513 -7.05 10.15 1.84
N ARG A 514 -7.34 9.14 2.70
CA ARG A 514 -8.17 9.32 3.91
C ARG A 514 -7.35 9.56 5.19
N GLY A 515 -6.02 9.65 5.08
CA GLY A 515 -5.12 10.00 6.16
C GLY A 515 -4.95 8.90 7.23
N LEU A 516 -5.24 7.63 6.92
CA LEU A 516 -4.98 6.51 7.84
C LEU A 516 -3.47 6.35 8.04
N ILE A 517 -2.71 6.30 6.94
CA ILE A 517 -1.25 6.16 6.94
C ILE A 517 -0.57 7.28 7.72
N ALA A 518 -1.12 8.49 7.68
CA ALA A 518 -0.63 9.65 8.39
C ALA A 518 -0.75 9.57 9.93
N ARG A 519 -1.42 8.56 10.47
CA ARG A 519 -1.58 8.35 11.93
C ARG A 519 -0.57 7.40 12.53
N PHE A 520 0.19 6.70 11.67
CA PHE A 520 1.19 5.75 12.14
C PHE A 520 2.53 6.44 12.41
N LEU A 521 3.19 6.03 13.49
CA LEU A 521 4.58 6.33 13.78
C LEU A 521 5.43 5.18 13.25
N TYR A 522 6.36 5.52 12.38
CA TYR A 522 7.19 4.55 11.67
C TYR A 522 8.59 4.50 12.27
N ALA A 523 9.13 3.29 12.43
CA ALA A 523 10.52 3.07 12.74
C ALA A 523 11.14 2.11 11.73
N SER A 524 12.33 2.43 11.24
CA SER A 524 13.13 1.58 10.38
C SER A 524 14.47 1.28 11.05
N PRO A 525 14.52 0.29 11.96
CA PRO A 525 15.71 -0.04 12.72
C PRO A 525 16.86 -0.46 11.80
N PRO A 526 18.12 -0.03 12.05
CA PRO A 526 19.26 -0.51 11.29
C PRO A 526 19.47 -2.02 11.50
N SER A 527 19.78 -2.71 10.40
CA SER A 527 20.05 -4.16 10.45
C SER A 527 21.32 -4.49 11.22
N ARG A 528 21.26 -5.51 12.07
CA ARG A 528 22.44 -6.11 12.71
C ARG A 528 22.82 -7.47 12.12
N ILE A 529 22.21 -7.86 11.00
CA ILE A 529 22.58 -9.09 10.29
C ILE A 529 24.05 -9.01 9.87
N GLY A 530 24.79 -10.09 10.10
CA GLY A 530 26.24 -10.15 9.85
C GLY A 530 27.13 -9.80 11.04
N SER A 531 26.62 -9.02 12.03
CA SER A 531 27.37 -8.69 13.27
C SER A 531 26.84 -9.43 14.51
N ARG A 532 25.79 -10.25 14.37
CA ARG A 532 25.14 -10.98 15.46
C ARG A 532 26.02 -12.10 15.99
N VAL A 533 26.00 -12.29 17.31
CA VAL A 533 26.68 -13.40 18.00
C VAL A 533 25.69 -14.44 18.47
N PHE A 534 26.11 -15.72 18.51
CA PHE A 534 25.26 -16.81 18.97
C PHE A 534 25.03 -16.81 20.48
N ARG A 535 26.09 -16.46 21.26
CA ARG A 535 26.01 -16.41 22.72
C ARG A 535 25.60 -15.01 23.15
N THR A 536 24.35 -14.85 23.52
CA THR A 536 23.81 -13.60 24.09
C THR A 536 23.60 -13.73 25.60
N GLN A 537 23.61 -12.63 26.33
CA GLN A 537 23.25 -12.61 27.73
C GLN A 537 21.72 -12.71 27.87
N PRO A 538 21.22 -13.46 28.87
CA PRO A 538 19.79 -13.43 29.19
C PRO A 538 19.41 -12.05 29.74
N ILE A 539 18.14 -11.66 29.57
CA ILE A 539 17.62 -10.43 30.20
C ILE A 539 17.65 -10.63 31.71
N PRO A 540 18.22 -9.66 32.48
CA PRO A 540 18.32 -9.79 33.93
C PRO A 540 16.93 -9.91 34.59
N PRO A 541 16.74 -10.86 35.55
CA PRO A 541 15.44 -11.11 36.16
C PRO A 541 14.83 -9.87 36.83
N GLU A 542 15.64 -9.00 37.40
CA GLU A 542 15.22 -7.74 38.03
C GLU A 542 14.66 -6.76 37.02
N VAL A 543 15.23 -6.70 35.83
CA VAL A 543 14.75 -5.85 34.72
C VAL A 543 13.40 -6.37 34.22
N ILE A 544 13.27 -7.68 34.06
CA ILE A 544 12.00 -8.35 33.71
C ILE A 544 10.93 -8.03 34.76
N ALA A 545 11.24 -8.22 36.02
CA ALA A 545 10.28 -7.99 37.11
C ALA A 545 9.83 -6.52 37.20
N ALA A 546 10.75 -5.57 37.02
CA ALA A 546 10.42 -4.15 37.02
C ALA A 546 9.48 -3.78 35.87
N TYR A 547 9.77 -4.23 34.67
CA TYR A 547 8.91 -3.98 33.50
C TYR A 547 7.54 -4.66 33.64
N ARG A 548 7.50 -5.92 34.08
CA ARG A 548 6.25 -6.61 34.38
C ARG A 548 5.39 -5.84 35.39
N SER A 549 5.99 -5.40 36.49
CA SER A 549 5.29 -4.63 37.54
C SER A 549 4.73 -3.31 37.00
N LEU A 550 5.48 -2.61 36.12
CA LEU A 550 5.01 -1.40 35.46
C LEU A 550 3.78 -1.70 34.59
N ILE A 551 3.85 -2.69 33.71
CA ILE A 551 2.74 -3.04 32.81
C ILE A 551 1.50 -3.44 33.62
N PHE A 552 1.66 -4.28 34.65
CA PHE A 552 0.54 -4.70 35.49
C PHE A 552 -0.09 -3.52 36.25
N ARG A 553 0.71 -2.60 36.76
CA ARG A 553 0.24 -1.37 37.41
C ARG A 553 -0.59 -0.51 36.44
N LEU A 554 -0.09 -0.30 35.22
CA LEU A 554 -0.76 0.52 34.21
C LEU A 554 -2.05 -0.15 33.68
N MET A 555 -2.03 -1.45 33.49
CA MET A 555 -3.20 -2.22 33.05
C MET A 555 -4.30 -2.23 34.12
N ALA A 556 -3.96 -2.29 35.38
CA ALA A 556 -4.89 -2.31 36.51
C ALA A 556 -5.60 -0.95 36.78
N LEU A 557 -5.15 0.14 36.14
CA LEU A 557 -5.82 1.44 36.28
C LEU A 557 -7.25 1.34 35.71
N PRO A 558 -8.23 1.92 36.39
CA PRO A 558 -9.63 1.82 35.99
C PRO A 558 -9.90 2.57 34.67
N ILE A 559 -10.76 2.02 33.86
CA ILE A 559 -11.36 2.70 32.70
C ILE A 559 -12.61 3.39 33.25
N GLY A 560 -12.59 4.74 33.29
CA GLY A 560 -13.76 5.56 33.66
C GLY A 560 -14.70 5.79 32.46
N GLY A 561 -15.84 6.47 32.67
CA GLY A 561 -16.70 6.93 31.58
C GLY A 561 -15.99 7.94 30.68
N ASP A 562 -15.31 8.94 31.27
CA ASP A 562 -14.46 9.90 30.57
C ASP A 562 -13.00 9.70 30.98
N ALA A 563 -12.09 9.76 29.98
CA ALA A 563 -10.66 9.71 30.22
C ALA A 563 -10.19 10.92 31.07
N GLN A 564 -9.34 10.66 32.05
CA GLN A 564 -8.77 11.71 32.90
C GLN A 564 -7.83 12.60 32.08
N THR A 565 -7.89 13.92 32.29
CA THR A 565 -7.04 14.87 31.57
C THR A 565 -5.73 15.07 32.32
N VAL A 566 -4.63 14.89 31.59
CA VAL A 566 -3.27 15.25 32.03
C VAL A 566 -2.95 16.63 31.47
N HIS A 567 -2.46 17.54 32.31
CA HIS A 567 -2.15 18.91 31.94
C HIS A 567 -0.64 19.13 31.80
N LEU A 568 -0.26 20.12 31.02
CA LEU A 568 1.12 20.55 30.86
C LEU A 568 1.46 21.59 31.93
N SER A 569 2.65 21.51 32.53
CA SER A 569 3.19 22.64 33.27
C SER A 569 3.48 23.81 32.32
N GLU A 570 3.52 25.04 32.81
CA GLU A 570 3.82 26.25 32.01
C GLU A 570 5.09 26.07 31.16
N LYS A 571 6.17 25.56 31.76
CA LYS A 571 7.42 25.29 31.03
C LYS A 571 7.33 24.19 30.00
N ALA A 572 6.51 23.17 30.23
CA ALA A 572 6.25 22.11 29.21
C ALA A 572 5.44 22.67 28.07
N PHE A 573 4.47 23.53 28.34
CA PHE A 573 3.69 24.23 27.35
C PHE A 573 4.56 25.11 26.45
N ASP A 574 5.46 25.93 27.05
CA ASP A 574 6.39 26.78 26.29
C ASP A 574 7.28 25.97 25.35
N LEU A 575 7.85 24.84 25.82
CA LEU A 575 8.65 23.95 25.00
C LEU A 575 7.83 23.37 23.83
N MET A 576 6.59 23.00 24.08
CA MET A 576 5.72 22.47 23.02
C MET A 576 5.31 23.56 22.03
N ALA A 577 5.10 24.80 22.48
CA ALA A 577 4.80 25.94 21.63
C ALA A 577 5.99 26.29 20.72
N ASP A 578 7.21 26.27 21.24
CA ASP A 578 8.43 26.49 20.45
C ASP A 578 8.60 25.39 19.39
N TYR A 579 8.40 24.12 19.78
CA TYR A 579 8.46 22.99 18.86
C TYR A 579 7.37 23.08 17.78
N PHE A 580 6.16 23.49 18.12
CA PHE A 580 5.09 23.74 17.15
C PHE A 580 5.50 24.76 16.10
N GLN A 581 6.11 25.88 16.52
CA GLN A 581 6.59 26.91 15.58
C GLN A 581 7.74 26.40 14.66
N GLU A 582 8.63 25.57 15.19
CA GLU A 582 9.66 24.89 14.40
C GLU A 582 9.02 23.96 13.36
N HIS A 583 8.03 23.18 13.79
CA HIS A 583 7.33 22.20 12.96
C HIS A 583 6.48 22.88 11.85
N GLU A 584 5.82 23.99 12.13
CA GLU A 584 5.09 24.78 11.10
C GLU A 584 6.03 25.25 9.97
N LYS A 585 7.25 25.65 10.30
CA LYS A 585 8.27 26.00 9.30
C LYS A 585 8.72 24.79 8.49
N PHE A 586 8.86 23.63 9.14
CA PHE A 586 9.18 22.38 8.46
C PHE A 586 8.09 22.00 7.45
N LEU A 587 6.81 22.15 7.79
CA LEU A 587 5.68 21.81 6.92
C LEU A 587 5.68 22.56 5.58
N VAL A 588 6.07 23.82 5.56
CA VAL A 588 6.14 24.64 4.34
C VAL A 588 7.49 24.54 3.61
N GLY A 589 8.48 23.91 4.23
CA GLY A 589 9.83 23.67 3.70
C GLY A 589 10.09 22.21 3.34
N GLU A 590 11.03 21.60 4.04
CA GLU A 590 11.49 20.23 3.77
C GLU A 590 10.39 19.17 3.95
N GLY A 591 9.44 19.41 4.85
CA GLY A 591 8.32 18.53 5.14
C GLY A 591 7.16 18.55 4.16
N GLN A 592 7.20 19.41 3.12
CA GLN A 592 6.09 19.57 2.19
C GLN A 592 5.69 18.26 1.49
N ALA A 593 6.67 17.42 1.14
CA ALA A 593 6.41 16.14 0.48
C ALA A 593 5.66 15.12 1.36
N ILE A 594 5.71 15.29 2.68
CA ILE A 594 5.07 14.43 3.70
C ILE A 594 4.08 15.20 4.57
N SER A 595 3.57 16.33 4.07
CA SER A 595 2.73 17.27 4.84
C SER A 595 1.47 16.62 5.41
N ASP A 596 0.87 15.64 4.73
CA ASP A 596 -0.29 14.89 5.21
C ASP A 596 -0.01 14.13 6.51
N TRP A 597 1.18 13.53 6.61
CA TRP A 597 1.66 12.85 7.81
C TRP A 597 2.13 13.86 8.85
N ALA A 598 2.99 14.77 8.45
CA ALA A 598 3.61 15.74 9.34
C ALA A 598 2.59 16.67 10.02
N SER A 599 1.49 17.03 9.35
CA SER A 599 0.42 17.86 9.95
C SER A 599 -0.25 17.24 11.18
N LYS A 600 -0.17 15.91 11.37
CA LYS A 600 -0.73 15.19 12.53
C LYS A 600 0.29 14.91 13.62
N TYR A 601 1.55 15.25 13.36
CA TYR A 601 2.66 14.81 14.18
C TYR A 601 2.76 15.50 15.55
N ILE A 602 2.32 16.75 15.62
CA ILE A 602 2.22 17.52 16.87
C ILE A 602 1.34 16.78 17.90
N GLY A 603 0.19 16.28 17.47
CA GLY A 603 -0.67 15.44 18.33
C GLY A 603 0.02 14.17 18.80
N ALA A 604 0.81 13.53 17.92
CA ALA A 604 1.57 12.33 18.30
C ALA A 604 2.63 12.63 19.39
N VAL A 605 3.35 13.74 19.29
CA VAL A 605 4.33 14.17 20.31
C VAL A 605 3.65 14.45 21.67
N LEU A 606 2.49 15.10 21.67
CA LEU A 606 1.68 15.27 22.88
C LEU A 606 1.29 13.93 23.49
N ARG A 607 0.80 12.99 22.69
CA ARG A 607 0.44 11.63 23.14
C ARG A 607 1.65 10.92 23.76
N ILE A 608 2.83 11.00 23.12
CA ILE A 608 4.08 10.45 23.67
C ILE A 608 4.39 11.10 25.03
N ALA A 609 4.28 12.42 25.16
CA ALA A 609 4.50 13.11 26.43
C ALA A 609 3.57 12.60 27.55
N GLY A 610 2.28 12.41 27.24
CA GLY A 610 1.32 11.82 28.17
C GLY A 610 1.66 10.38 28.57
N LEU A 611 2.09 9.56 27.60
CA LEU A 611 2.50 8.16 27.86
C LEU A 611 3.74 8.10 28.76
N LEU A 612 4.77 8.90 28.49
CA LEU A 612 5.98 8.95 29.31
C LEU A 612 5.67 9.44 30.72
N HIS A 613 4.81 10.47 30.84
CA HIS A 613 4.37 11.00 32.14
C HIS A 613 3.67 9.93 32.99
N CYS A 614 2.67 9.24 32.43
CA CYS A 614 1.93 8.20 33.15
C CYS A 614 2.77 6.96 33.47
N ALA A 615 3.83 6.69 32.71
CA ALA A 615 4.75 5.60 33.00
C ALA A 615 5.65 5.90 34.18
N ASP A 616 6.12 7.14 34.33
CA ASP A 616 7.06 7.57 35.39
C ASP A 616 6.36 7.94 36.71
N MET A 617 5.14 8.51 36.63
CA MET A 617 4.50 9.09 37.83
C MET A 617 3.51 8.10 38.48
N GLU A 618 3.53 8.09 39.83
CA GLU A 618 2.49 7.42 40.62
C GLU A 618 1.25 8.33 40.80
N ASP A 619 1.46 9.65 40.86
CA ASP A 619 0.38 10.64 40.92
C ASP A 619 0.10 11.20 39.51
N TYR A 620 -0.89 10.62 38.82
CA TYR A 620 -1.30 11.02 37.47
C TYR A 620 -1.96 12.41 37.39
N LYS A 621 -2.26 13.05 38.52
CA LYS A 621 -2.75 14.43 38.62
C LYS A 621 -1.64 15.47 38.53
N ALA A 622 -0.39 15.04 38.69
CA ALA A 622 0.75 15.91 38.47
C ALA A 622 0.81 16.39 37.03
N GLU A 623 1.29 17.61 36.82
CA GLU A 623 1.46 18.17 35.49
C GLU A 623 2.68 17.54 34.77
N VAL A 624 2.60 17.42 33.45
CA VAL A 624 3.74 17.03 32.61
C VAL A 624 4.87 18.02 32.77
N THR A 625 6.03 17.55 33.16
CA THR A 625 7.21 18.41 33.39
C THR A 625 7.86 18.83 32.06
N ALA A 626 8.64 19.92 32.09
CA ALA A 626 9.49 20.33 30.99
C ALA A 626 10.47 19.23 30.55
N SER A 627 10.99 18.43 31.51
CA SER A 627 11.87 17.30 31.21
C SER A 627 11.16 16.22 30.42
N THR A 628 9.94 15.84 30.83
CA THR A 628 9.12 14.84 30.09
C THR A 628 8.76 15.33 28.70
N MET A 629 8.39 16.61 28.56
CA MET A 629 8.10 17.20 27.25
C MET A 629 9.33 17.22 26.35
N SER A 630 10.50 17.61 26.88
CA SER A 630 11.75 17.57 26.11
C SER A 630 12.09 16.16 25.60
N LYS A 631 11.90 15.14 26.43
CA LYS A 631 12.07 13.72 26.05
C LYS A 631 11.10 13.30 24.95
N ALA A 632 9.83 13.72 25.05
CA ALA A 632 8.83 13.44 24.01
C ALA A 632 9.18 14.11 22.68
N ILE A 633 9.66 15.37 22.70
CA ILE A 633 10.14 16.07 21.51
C ILE A 633 11.37 15.39 20.90
N GLN A 634 12.31 14.88 21.73
CA GLN A 634 13.46 14.12 21.23
C GLN A 634 13.02 12.83 20.51
N ILE A 635 12.06 12.09 21.08
CA ILE A 635 11.46 10.93 20.41
C ILE A 635 10.74 11.37 19.14
N GLY A 636 10.05 12.51 19.17
CA GLY A 636 9.42 13.07 18.00
C GLY A 636 10.39 13.48 16.88
N LYS A 637 11.62 13.84 17.17
CA LYS A 637 12.65 14.18 16.18
C LYS A 637 13.31 12.94 15.55
N TYR A 638 13.15 11.76 16.13
CA TYR A 638 13.53 10.47 15.57
C TYR A 638 12.58 10.06 14.43
#